data_34f122a5c28c4200d90cac491c2ec380
#
_entry.id   34f122a5c28c4200d90cac491c2ec380
#
_cell.length_a   1.000
_cell.length_b   1.000
_cell.length_c   1.000
_cell.angle_alpha   90.00
_cell.angle_beta   90.00
_cell.angle_gamma   90.00
#
_symmetry.space_group_name_H-M   'P 1'
#
loop_
_entity.id
_entity.type
_entity.pdbx_description
1 polymer ?
#
loop_
_entity_poly.entity_id
_entity_poly.type
_entity_poly.pdbx_seq_one_letter_code
_entity_poly.pdbx_strand_id
1 'polypeptide(L)'
;MSYKFACTYPDTVAAIVGVAGAMDLVGNNCAISSPVSVLEIHGTADAVIGFTGGAIAGISYTSVAQTLDIWRKLDKCVGAPMPKENIDIDESIDGAETKVFESTCANSTVAHWQIAAGLHGPAFSATFPKAIIDWLLANPKQ
;
A
#
# COMPACT_ATOMS: atom_id res chain seq x y z
N MET A 1 -3.47 -5.70 -9.13
CA MET A 1 -2.64 -5.67 -10.37
C MET A 1 -1.27 -5.06 -10.12
N SER A 2 -1.14 -3.92 -9.44
CA SER A 2 0.12 -3.21 -9.16
C SER A 2 1.18 -4.11 -8.51
N TYR A 3 0.83 -4.84 -7.47
CA TYR A 3 1.76 -5.77 -6.80
C TYR A 3 2.33 -6.84 -7.73
N LYS A 4 1.47 -7.46 -8.55
CA LYS A 4 1.93 -8.48 -9.51
C LYS A 4 2.87 -7.87 -10.56
N PHE A 5 2.59 -6.65 -11.01
CA PHE A 5 3.45 -5.95 -11.95
C PHE A 5 4.83 -5.66 -11.33
N ALA A 6 4.87 -5.16 -10.10
CA ALA A 6 6.12 -4.91 -9.37
C ALA A 6 6.92 -6.20 -9.12
N CYS A 7 6.25 -7.30 -8.77
CA CYS A 7 6.91 -8.61 -8.64
C CYS A 7 7.48 -9.15 -9.96
N THR A 8 6.82 -8.82 -11.09
CA THR A 8 7.25 -9.36 -12.41
C THR A 8 8.37 -8.51 -13.03
N TYR A 9 8.35 -7.18 -12.79
CA TYR A 9 9.27 -6.23 -13.41
C TYR A 9 9.98 -5.35 -12.39
N PRO A 10 10.60 -5.91 -11.33
CA PRO A 10 11.18 -5.13 -10.24
C PRO A 10 12.30 -4.20 -10.70
N ASP A 11 13.04 -4.56 -11.76
CA ASP A 11 14.15 -3.74 -12.28
C ASP A 11 13.67 -2.50 -13.05
N THR A 12 12.41 -2.50 -13.48
CA THR A 12 11.82 -1.39 -14.26
C THR A 12 10.95 -0.49 -13.40
N VAL A 13 10.28 -1.07 -12.39
CA VAL A 13 9.32 -0.36 -11.54
C VAL A 13 10.05 0.33 -10.38
N ALA A 14 9.93 1.64 -10.27
CA ALA A 14 10.46 2.41 -9.14
C ALA A 14 9.57 2.29 -7.90
N ALA A 15 8.29 2.56 -8.09
CA ALA A 15 7.29 2.58 -7.02
C ALA A 15 5.92 2.15 -7.54
N ILE A 16 5.09 1.64 -6.64
CA ILE A 16 3.68 1.32 -6.92
C ILE A 16 2.78 1.89 -5.83
N VAL A 17 1.53 2.16 -6.22
CA VAL A 17 0.44 2.48 -5.29
C VAL A 17 -0.66 1.43 -5.45
N GLY A 18 -1.05 0.81 -4.35
CA GLY A 18 -2.24 -0.02 -4.23
C GLY A 18 -3.33 0.75 -3.50
N VAL A 19 -4.51 0.88 -4.13
CA VAL A 19 -5.69 1.48 -3.47
C VAL A 19 -6.73 0.37 -3.29
N ALA A 20 -7.10 0.09 -2.05
CA ALA A 20 -8.02 -0.97 -1.68
C ALA A 20 -7.64 -2.32 -2.34
N GLY A 21 -6.34 -2.59 -2.44
CA GLY A 21 -5.80 -3.77 -3.11
C GLY A 21 -5.35 -4.84 -2.13
N ALA A 22 -5.12 -6.05 -2.65
CA ALA A 22 -4.53 -7.14 -1.89
C ALA A 22 -3.65 -8.00 -2.81
N MET A 23 -2.75 -8.77 -2.21
CA MET A 23 -1.97 -9.77 -2.93
C MET A 23 -2.70 -11.12 -2.90
N ASP A 24 -2.55 -11.89 -3.97
CA ASP A 24 -3.02 -13.27 -4.02
C ASP A 24 -2.15 -14.14 -3.08
N LEU A 25 -2.78 -14.96 -2.26
CA LEU A 25 -2.09 -15.94 -1.42
C LEU A 25 -1.68 -17.20 -2.20
N VAL A 26 -2.39 -17.51 -3.28
CA VAL A 26 -2.13 -18.69 -4.10
C VAL A 26 -1.11 -18.34 -5.17
N GLY A 27 0.11 -18.87 -5.04
CA GLY A 27 1.18 -18.63 -6.01
C GLY A 27 1.95 -17.33 -5.80
N ASN A 28 1.93 -16.80 -4.59
CA ASN A 28 2.73 -15.63 -4.23
C ASN A 28 4.23 -15.95 -4.16
N ASN A 29 4.81 -16.25 -5.33
CA ASN A 29 6.25 -16.41 -5.54
C ASN A 29 6.91 -15.07 -5.88
N CYS A 30 6.46 -13.98 -5.27
CA CYS A 30 7.08 -12.69 -5.47
C CYS A 30 8.52 -12.72 -4.95
N ALA A 31 9.46 -12.59 -5.87
CA ALA A 31 10.88 -12.44 -5.56
C ALA A 31 11.39 -11.27 -6.39
N ILE A 32 11.85 -10.22 -5.73
CA ILE A 32 12.35 -9.03 -6.42
C ILE A 32 13.88 -9.05 -6.49
N SER A 33 14.41 -8.74 -7.67
CA SER A 33 15.85 -8.55 -7.92
C SER A 33 16.33 -7.15 -7.53
N SER A 34 15.42 -6.19 -7.47
CA SER A 34 15.68 -4.77 -7.21
C SER A 34 14.58 -4.20 -6.32
N PRO A 35 14.91 -3.31 -5.38
CA PRO A 35 13.91 -2.72 -4.47
C PRO A 35 12.81 -1.95 -5.21
N VAL A 36 11.57 -2.04 -4.72
CA VAL A 36 10.41 -1.33 -5.26
C VAL A 36 9.66 -0.65 -4.11
N SER A 37 9.53 0.66 -4.15
CA SER A 37 8.74 1.36 -3.14
C SER A 37 7.25 1.05 -3.28
N VAL A 38 6.59 0.81 -2.15
CA VAL A 38 5.18 0.39 -2.11
C VAL A 38 4.38 1.28 -1.19
N LEU A 39 3.31 1.87 -1.71
CA LEU A 39 2.27 2.53 -0.93
C LEU A 39 0.98 1.72 -1.01
N GLU A 40 0.50 1.26 0.14
CA GLU A 40 -0.83 0.67 0.29
C GLU A 40 -1.77 1.68 0.93
N ILE A 41 -2.88 1.98 0.26
CA ILE A 41 -3.95 2.86 0.73
C ILE A 41 -5.21 2.02 0.92
N HIS A 42 -5.75 1.96 2.16
CA HIS A 42 -6.86 1.06 2.44
C HIS A 42 -7.79 1.59 3.53
N GLY A 43 -9.09 1.48 3.28
CA GLY A 43 -10.13 1.78 4.27
C GLY A 43 -10.30 0.66 5.29
N THR A 44 -10.36 0.99 6.58
CA THR A 44 -10.51 -0.05 7.63
C THR A 44 -11.89 -0.69 7.68
N ALA A 45 -12.90 -0.06 7.05
CA ALA A 45 -14.27 -0.58 6.92
C ALA A 45 -14.58 -1.11 5.50
N ASP A 46 -13.54 -1.39 4.69
CA ASP A 46 -13.70 -1.98 3.36
C ASP A 46 -14.38 -3.36 3.45
N ALA A 47 -15.61 -3.45 2.92
CA ALA A 47 -16.41 -4.66 2.90
C ALA A 47 -16.27 -5.45 1.59
N VAL A 48 -15.53 -4.96 0.60
CA VAL A 48 -15.32 -5.60 -0.71
C VAL A 48 -14.00 -6.34 -0.73
N ILE A 49 -12.90 -5.60 -0.51
CA ILE A 49 -11.57 -6.18 -0.27
C ILE A 49 -11.25 -5.96 1.21
N GLY A 50 -11.57 -6.94 2.04
CA GLY A 50 -11.48 -6.80 3.49
C GLY A 50 -10.07 -6.41 3.97
N PHE A 51 -10.01 -5.37 4.80
CA PHE A 51 -8.77 -4.92 5.44
C PHE A 51 -8.01 -6.06 6.15
N THR A 52 -8.74 -7.01 6.70
CA THR A 52 -8.21 -8.20 7.40
C THR A 52 -7.94 -9.39 6.49
N GLY A 53 -8.05 -9.22 5.17
CA GLY A 53 -7.96 -10.31 4.20
C GLY A 53 -9.29 -11.02 3.97
N GLY A 54 -9.30 -11.95 3.04
CA GLY A 54 -10.52 -12.68 2.69
C GLY A 54 -10.37 -13.55 1.45
N ALA A 55 -11.49 -13.80 0.78
CA ALA A 55 -11.52 -14.52 -0.49
C ALA A 55 -12.57 -13.93 -1.43
N ILE A 56 -12.26 -13.86 -2.72
CA ILE A 56 -13.19 -13.50 -3.79
C ILE A 56 -13.19 -14.61 -4.84
N ALA A 57 -14.38 -15.10 -5.19
CA ALA A 57 -14.54 -16.19 -6.16
C ALA A 57 -13.68 -17.42 -5.84
N GLY A 58 -13.49 -17.74 -4.55
CA GLY A 58 -12.70 -18.88 -4.09
C GLY A 58 -11.18 -18.62 -4.07
N ILE A 59 -10.71 -17.44 -4.45
CA ILE A 59 -9.30 -17.06 -4.41
C ILE A 59 -9.05 -16.26 -3.12
N SER A 60 -8.23 -16.82 -2.23
CA SER A 60 -7.84 -16.15 -0.99
C SER A 60 -6.82 -15.04 -1.27
N TYR A 61 -6.96 -13.91 -0.55
CA TYR A 61 -6.07 -12.78 -0.63
C TYR A 61 -5.56 -12.33 0.74
N THR A 62 -4.44 -11.62 0.75
CA THR A 62 -3.77 -11.15 1.96
C THR A 62 -4.57 -10.07 2.67
N SER A 63 -4.44 -9.98 3.99
CA SER A 63 -4.76 -8.75 4.72
C SER A 63 -3.78 -7.63 4.33
N VAL A 64 -4.13 -6.38 4.65
CA VAL A 64 -3.22 -5.23 4.51
C VAL A 64 -1.92 -5.47 5.29
N ALA A 65 -2.01 -5.94 6.53
CA ALA A 65 -0.84 -6.25 7.35
C ALA A 65 0.07 -7.29 6.70
N GLN A 66 -0.50 -8.37 6.16
CA GLN A 66 0.26 -9.41 5.46
C GLN A 66 0.92 -8.87 4.18
N THR A 67 0.18 -8.06 3.39
CA THR A 67 0.73 -7.40 2.18
C THR A 67 1.95 -6.56 2.53
N LEU A 68 1.83 -5.69 3.52
CA LEU A 68 2.92 -4.82 3.98
C LEU A 68 4.11 -5.62 4.53
N ASP A 69 3.86 -6.68 5.30
CA ASP A 69 4.92 -7.54 5.83
C ASP A 69 5.68 -8.29 4.73
N ILE A 70 4.99 -8.72 3.68
CA ILE A 70 5.64 -9.33 2.51
C ILE A 70 6.59 -8.32 1.86
N TRP A 71 6.11 -7.11 1.54
CA TRP A 71 6.92 -6.07 0.89
C TRP A 71 8.08 -5.60 1.78
N ARG A 72 7.85 -5.43 3.09
CA ARG A 72 8.92 -5.09 4.05
C ARG A 72 10.04 -6.14 4.07
N LYS A 73 9.69 -7.42 3.96
CA LYS A 73 10.68 -8.52 3.87
C LYS A 73 11.43 -8.50 2.53
N LEU A 74 10.71 -8.32 1.41
CA LEU A 74 11.29 -8.25 0.08
C LEU A 74 12.29 -7.10 -0.03
N ASP A 75 11.93 -5.92 0.47
CA ASP A 75 12.73 -4.70 0.44
C ASP A 75 13.72 -4.57 1.61
N LYS A 76 13.80 -5.61 2.46
CA LYS A 76 14.74 -5.67 3.61
C LYS A 76 14.60 -4.46 4.53
N CYS A 77 13.37 -4.04 4.82
CA CYS A 77 13.11 -2.96 5.74
C CYS A 77 13.51 -3.33 7.17
N VAL A 78 13.97 -2.35 7.94
CA VAL A 78 14.40 -2.52 9.33
C VAL A 78 13.49 -1.76 10.30
N GLY A 79 13.35 -2.29 11.49
CA GLY A 79 12.53 -1.66 12.54
C GLY A 79 11.02 -1.76 12.30
N ALA A 80 10.26 -1.13 13.17
CA ALA A 80 8.80 -1.01 13.03
C ALA A 80 8.43 0.14 12.09
N PRO A 81 7.24 0.10 11.44
CA PRO A 81 6.73 1.26 10.72
C PRO A 81 6.61 2.48 11.65
N MET A 82 7.07 3.62 11.19
CA MET A 82 7.03 4.88 11.94
C MET A 82 5.80 5.69 11.54
N PRO A 83 5.01 6.18 12.51
CA PRO A 83 3.90 7.06 12.20
C PRO A 83 4.42 8.41 11.68
N LYS A 84 3.69 8.97 10.74
CA LYS A 84 3.88 10.32 10.19
C LYS A 84 2.66 11.18 10.53
N GLU A 85 2.66 12.43 10.09
CA GLU A 85 1.50 13.29 10.19
C GLU A 85 0.30 12.70 9.42
N ASN A 86 -0.87 12.71 10.03
CA ASN A 86 -2.10 12.27 9.39
C ASN A 86 -2.47 13.21 8.24
N ILE A 87 -3.14 12.67 7.23
CA ILE A 87 -3.61 13.43 6.08
C ILE A 87 -5.12 13.26 5.89
N ASP A 88 -5.73 14.20 5.20
CA ASP A 88 -7.14 14.20 4.83
C ASP A 88 -7.25 13.84 3.34
N ILE A 89 -7.73 12.63 3.04
CA ILE A 89 -7.88 12.15 1.65
C ILE A 89 -9.27 11.61 1.33
N ASP A 90 -10.16 11.45 2.31
CA ASP A 90 -11.55 10.99 2.11
C ASP A 90 -12.54 12.06 2.58
N GLU A 91 -13.12 12.83 1.65
CA GLU A 91 -14.09 13.92 1.93
C GLU A 91 -15.37 13.44 2.64
N SER A 92 -15.63 12.14 2.69
CA SER A 92 -16.79 11.59 3.41
C SER A 92 -16.57 11.44 4.91
N ILE A 93 -15.33 11.66 5.39
CA ILE A 93 -14.93 11.50 6.79
C ILE A 93 -14.27 12.81 7.25
N ASP A 94 -14.76 13.38 8.34
CA ASP A 94 -14.27 14.68 8.84
C ASP A 94 -12.82 14.59 9.33
N GLY A 95 -12.00 15.57 8.92
CA GLY A 95 -10.65 15.82 9.45
C GLY A 95 -9.56 14.97 8.82
N ALA A 96 -8.37 14.96 9.41
CA ALA A 96 -7.22 14.16 8.94
C ALA A 96 -7.37 12.69 9.37
N GLU A 97 -8.31 11.99 8.75
CA GLU A 97 -8.74 10.64 9.08
C GLU A 97 -7.72 9.57 8.68
N THR A 98 -6.84 9.88 7.76
CA THR A 98 -5.87 8.91 7.21
C THR A 98 -4.59 8.91 8.02
N LYS A 99 -4.34 7.80 8.69
CA LYS A 99 -3.08 7.54 9.41
C LYS A 99 -2.01 7.11 8.44
N VAL A 100 -0.87 7.78 8.48
CA VAL A 100 0.30 7.50 7.63
C VAL A 100 1.36 6.76 8.42
N PHE A 101 1.86 5.65 7.87
CA PHE A 101 2.98 4.88 8.41
C PHE A 101 4.01 4.64 7.32
N GLU A 102 5.29 4.72 7.66
CA GLU A 102 6.39 4.42 6.74
C GLU A 102 7.41 3.51 7.38
N SER A 103 7.88 2.54 6.61
CA SER A 103 9.04 1.72 6.93
C SER A 103 10.23 2.15 6.07
N THR A 104 11.35 2.42 6.70
CA THR A 104 12.60 2.71 6.00
C THR A 104 13.28 1.40 5.60
N CYS A 105 13.54 1.26 4.31
CA CYS A 105 14.27 0.14 3.74
C CYS A 105 15.60 0.66 3.15
N ALA A 106 16.50 -0.23 2.72
CA ALA A 106 17.82 0.20 2.27
C ALA A 106 17.77 1.18 1.08
N ASN A 107 16.90 0.91 0.09
CA ASN A 107 16.78 1.71 -1.15
C ASN A 107 15.31 1.81 -1.61
N SER A 108 14.37 1.75 -0.69
CA SER A 108 12.93 1.83 -0.98
C SER A 108 12.16 2.28 0.26
N THR A 109 10.89 2.55 0.10
CA THR A 109 9.94 2.86 1.18
C THR A 109 8.73 1.93 1.08
N VAL A 110 8.34 1.32 2.19
CA VAL A 110 7.05 0.64 2.30
C VAL A 110 6.15 1.47 3.19
N ALA A 111 5.11 2.06 2.61
CA ALA A 111 4.20 2.99 3.26
C ALA A 111 2.78 2.44 3.32
N HIS A 112 2.04 2.86 4.33
CA HIS A 112 0.63 2.56 4.52
C HIS A 112 -0.13 3.83 4.85
N TRP A 113 -1.15 4.14 4.06
CA TRP A 113 -2.15 5.17 4.34
C TRP A 113 -3.44 4.48 4.73
N GLN A 114 -3.71 4.44 6.03
CA GLN A 114 -4.86 3.78 6.62
C GLN A 114 -6.01 4.76 6.79
N ILE A 115 -7.04 4.68 5.94
CA ILE A 115 -8.24 5.51 6.05
C ILE A 115 -9.11 4.95 7.17
N ALA A 116 -9.21 5.66 8.30
CA ALA A 116 -10.01 5.24 9.45
C ALA A 116 -11.51 5.26 9.09
N ALA A 117 -12.20 4.14 9.27
CA ALA A 117 -13.58 3.91 8.83
C ALA A 117 -13.83 4.04 7.31
N GLY A 118 -12.79 4.23 6.50
CA GLY A 118 -12.90 4.31 5.04
C GLY A 118 -13.45 3.03 4.42
N LEU A 119 -14.25 3.20 3.35
CA LEU A 119 -14.87 2.12 2.58
C LEU A 119 -13.97 1.69 1.41
N HIS A 120 -14.45 0.75 0.57
CA HIS A 120 -13.73 0.29 -0.64
C HIS A 120 -13.53 1.39 -1.69
N GLY A 121 -14.45 2.32 -1.79
CA GLY A 121 -14.39 3.47 -2.70
C GLY A 121 -14.48 4.77 -1.91
N PRO A 122 -13.38 5.28 -1.36
CA PRO A 122 -13.37 6.57 -0.67
C PRO A 122 -13.80 7.71 -1.59
N ALA A 123 -14.43 8.73 -1.03
CA ALA A 123 -14.69 9.99 -1.73
C ALA A 123 -13.40 10.82 -1.73
N PHE A 124 -12.47 10.49 -2.62
CA PHE A 124 -11.15 11.11 -2.62
C PHE A 124 -11.21 12.62 -2.75
N SER A 125 -10.50 13.30 -1.84
CA SER A 125 -10.36 14.76 -1.83
C SER A 125 -9.61 15.28 -3.05
N ALA A 126 -9.79 16.57 -3.36
CA ALA A 126 -9.08 17.23 -4.46
C ALA A 126 -7.55 17.21 -4.28
N THR A 127 -7.05 17.00 -3.07
CA THR A 127 -5.61 16.91 -2.75
C THR A 127 -5.03 15.52 -2.99
N PHE A 128 -5.85 14.48 -3.04
CA PHE A 128 -5.43 13.08 -3.15
C PHE A 128 -4.55 12.79 -4.38
N PRO A 129 -4.89 13.23 -5.62
CA PRO A 129 -4.03 12.97 -6.78
C PRO A 129 -2.63 13.57 -6.62
N LYS A 130 -2.55 14.78 -6.05
CA LYS A 130 -1.26 15.42 -5.79
C LYS A 130 -0.46 14.64 -4.74
N ALA A 131 -1.08 14.20 -3.67
CA ALA A 131 -0.41 13.43 -2.61
C ALA A 131 0.21 12.13 -3.15
N ILE A 132 -0.52 11.40 -4.02
CA ILE A 132 0.02 10.20 -4.69
C ILE A 132 1.20 10.54 -5.61
N ILE A 133 1.07 11.58 -6.43
CA ILE A 133 2.14 11.98 -7.36
C ILE A 133 3.38 12.40 -6.58
N ASP A 134 3.23 13.21 -5.54
CA ASP A 134 4.35 13.63 -4.69
C ASP A 134 5.05 12.42 -4.05
N TRP A 135 4.28 11.45 -3.54
CA TRP A 135 4.84 10.23 -2.97
C TRP A 135 5.61 9.40 -4.02
N LEU A 136 5.05 9.22 -5.22
CA LEU A 136 5.71 8.49 -6.31
C LEU A 136 7.02 9.18 -6.72
N LEU A 137 7.02 10.52 -6.87
CA LEU A 137 8.20 11.29 -7.25
C LEU A 137 9.30 11.30 -6.16
N ALA A 138 8.90 11.20 -4.89
CA ALA A 138 9.83 11.07 -3.77
C ALA A 138 10.50 9.68 -3.69
N ASN A 139 9.99 8.69 -4.44
CA ASN A 139 10.48 7.31 -4.44
C ASN A 139 10.98 6.87 -5.84
N PRO A 140 12.00 7.54 -6.42
CA PRO A 140 12.55 7.17 -7.71
C PRO A 140 13.28 5.83 -7.65
N LYS A 141 13.47 5.19 -8.79
CA LYS A 141 14.32 3.99 -8.90
C LYS A 141 15.76 4.32 -8.48
N GLN A 142 16.31 3.51 -7.58
CA GLN A 142 17.69 3.61 -7.13
C GLN A 142 18.62 2.80 -8.03
#